data_a04f112859c31d9e234b0832be449ae2
#
_entry.id   a04f112859c31d9e234b0832be449ae2
#
_cell.length_a   1.000
_cell.length_b   1.000
_cell.length_c   1.000
_cell.angle_alpha   90.00
_cell.angle_beta   90.00
_cell.angle_gamma   90.00
#
_symmetry.space_group_name_H-M   'P 1'
#
loop_
_entity.id
_entity.type
_entity.pdbx_description
1 polymer ?
#
loop_
_entity_poly.entity_id
_entity_poly.type
_entity_poly.pdbx_seq_one_letter_code
_entity_poly.pdbx_strand_id
1 'polypeptide(L)'
;MWSPGVAALLTLRIRGRAISSLPWKWGKWRYNRRAFMVPVLYVSAAYALIWILGFGGVPNEDTLAGWAKDAGLEGVSSSTLIIIMVLLLGTVGCIRAMSTVVGEEIGWRGFFIWELRKVLPFGGVALVSGVIWGFWHWPIVIYYGGGDPVMQMTAFVVMITAMSTIMAYFTFKSESLWPAVLFHAAHNVYTDKIFSPLTIKDENTTLWSGEYGLMIPIMAGLLALYFWRRAKAEGM
;
A
#
# COMPACT_ATOMS: atom_id res chain seq x y z
N MET A 1 -1.58 12.99 3.93
CA MET A 1 -1.77 12.43 2.56
C MET A 1 -1.33 13.40 1.44
N TRP A 2 -1.71 14.71 1.42
CA TRP A 2 -1.39 15.63 0.30
C TRP A 2 -0.07 16.40 0.45
N SER A 3 0.57 16.43 1.62
CA SER A 3 1.79 17.24 1.85
C SER A 3 2.97 16.89 0.92
N PRO A 4 3.27 15.62 0.58
CA PRO A 4 4.33 15.32 -0.38
C PRO A 4 4.02 15.84 -1.80
N GLY A 5 2.76 15.74 -2.23
CA GLY A 5 2.32 16.26 -3.52
C GLY A 5 2.42 17.79 -3.59
N VAL A 6 1.93 18.48 -2.56
CA VAL A 6 2.06 19.95 -2.47
C VAL A 6 3.53 20.37 -2.49
N ALA A 7 4.39 19.70 -1.72
CA ALA A 7 5.83 19.98 -1.72
C ALA A 7 6.47 19.80 -3.10
N ALA A 8 6.09 18.74 -3.82
CA ALA A 8 6.57 18.49 -5.18
C ALA A 8 6.12 19.60 -6.15
N LEU A 9 4.84 19.96 -6.12
CA LEU A 9 4.28 21.00 -7.00
C LEU A 9 4.90 22.38 -6.73
N LEU A 10 5.10 22.74 -5.46
CA LEU A 10 5.79 23.97 -5.07
C LEU A 10 7.26 23.96 -5.53
N THR A 11 7.96 22.83 -5.35
CA THR A 11 9.36 22.69 -5.80
C THR A 11 9.47 22.87 -7.32
N LEU A 12 8.56 22.27 -8.09
CA LEU A 12 8.53 22.45 -9.55
C LEU A 12 8.34 23.93 -9.91
N ARG A 13 7.39 24.61 -9.26
CA ARG A 13 7.12 26.03 -9.51
C ARG A 13 8.32 26.91 -9.18
N ILE A 14 8.96 26.71 -8.02
CA ILE A 14 10.15 27.46 -7.59
C ILE A 14 11.32 27.27 -8.59
N ARG A 15 11.45 26.05 -9.15
CA ARG A 15 12.48 25.71 -10.14
C ARG A 15 12.11 26.08 -11.59
N GLY A 16 10.99 26.76 -11.82
CA GLY A 16 10.54 27.12 -13.17
C GLY A 16 10.16 25.92 -14.06
N ARG A 17 9.86 24.76 -13.44
CA ARG A 17 9.50 23.53 -14.18
C ARG A 17 7.97 23.41 -14.25
N ALA A 18 7.47 22.97 -15.41
CA ALA A 18 6.05 22.79 -15.61
C ALA A 18 5.52 21.58 -14.81
N ILE A 19 4.33 21.71 -14.20
CA ILE A 19 3.63 20.62 -13.52
C ILE A 19 3.31 19.48 -14.49
N SER A 20 3.07 19.80 -15.76
CA SER A 20 2.87 18.82 -16.84
C SER A 20 4.08 17.92 -17.09
N SER A 21 5.26 18.26 -16.54
CA SER A 21 6.47 17.41 -16.63
C SER A 21 6.40 16.14 -15.75
N LEU A 22 5.44 16.07 -14.81
CA LEU A 22 5.21 14.85 -14.05
C LEU A 22 4.58 13.74 -14.91
N PRO A 23 4.73 12.47 -14.54
CA PRO A 23 4.30 11.32 -15.33
C PRO A 23 2.77 11.08 -15.21
N TRP A 24 1.95 12.04 -15.65
CA TRP A 24 0.49 12.01 -15.56
C TRP A 24 -0.20 11.01 -16.49
N LYS A 25 0.48 10.56 -17.55
CA LYS A 25 -0.09 9.62 -18.52
C LYS A 25 -0.53 8.35 -17.80
N TRP A 26 -1.70 7.81 -18.15
CA TRP A 26 -2.22 6.55 -17.57
C TRP A 26 -1.26 5.37 -17.76
N GLY A 27 -0.47 5.40 -18.82
CA GLY A 27 0.46 4.32 -19.15
C GLY A 27 -0.23 3.09 -19.75
N LYS A 28 0.54 2.01 -19.90
CA LYS A 28 -0.01 0.76 -20.45
C LYS A 28 -0.84 0.03 -19.40
N TRP A 29 -2.08 -0.31 -19.74
CA TRP A 29 -3.05 -0.99 -18.86
C TRP A 29 -2.50 -2.23 -18.15
N ARG A 30 -1.62 -2.99 -18.80
CA ARG A 30 -0.97 -4.17 -18.20
C ARG A 30 -0.23 -3.86 -16.91
N TYR A 31 0.41 -2.70 -16.79
CA TYR A 31 1.13 -2.31 -15.57
C TYR A 31 0.18 -1.84 -14.49
N ASN A 32 -0.87 -1.10 -14.84
CA ASN A 32 -1.91 -0.68 -13.90
C ASN A 32 -2.59 -1.90 -13.27
N ARG A 33 -3.05 -2.85 -14.10
CA ARG A 33 -3.66 -4.09 -13.62
C ARG A 33 -2.72 -4.90 -12.71
N ARG A 34 -1.45 -5.08 -13.12
CA ARG A 34 -0.48 -5.83 -12.32
C ARG A 34 -0.18 -5.11 -10.99
N ALA A 35 0.01 -3.80 -11.02
CA ALA A 35 0.26 -3.01 -9.82
C ALA A 35 -0.92 -3.07 -8.84
N PHE A 36 -2.16 -3.06 -9.31
CA PHE A 36 -3.34 -3.29 -8.48
C PHE A 36 -3.39 -4.70 -7.90
N MET A 37 -3.13 -5.73 -8.72
CA MET A 37 -3.26 -7.13 -8.28
C MET A 37 -2.16 -7.55 -7.29
N VAL A 38 -0.97 -6.96 -7.32
CA VAL A 38 0.14 -7.33 -6.43
C VAL A 38 -0.23 -7.16 -4.96
N PRO A 39 -0.72 -6.01 -4.47
CA PRO A 39 -1.15 -5.87 -3.08
C PRO A 39 -2.36 -6.74 -2.75
N VAL A 40 -3.32 -6.89 -3.64
CA VAL A 40 -4.46 -7.81 -3.43
C VAL A 40 -3.95 -9.21 -3.10
N LEU A 41 -2.99 -9.72 -3.88
CA LEU A 41 -2.47 -11.08 -3.71
C LEU A 41 -1.64 -11.24 -2.43
N TYR A 42 -0.69 -10.34 -2.17
CA TYR A 42 0.16 -10.52 -1.00
C TYR A 42 -0.55 -10.23 0.32
N VAL A 43 -1.48 -9.28 0.35
CA VAL A 43 -2.28 -9.04 1.55
C VAL A 43 -3.23 -10.21 1.79
N SER A 44 -3.90 -10.73 0.75
CA SER A 44 -4.72 -11.93 0.88
C SER A 44 -3.91 -13.13 1.39
N ALA A 45 -2.72 -13.34 0.86
CA ALA A 45 -1.85 -14.42 1.31
C ALA A 45 -1.36 -14.22 2.76
N ALA A 46 -1.03 -12.98 3.15
CA ALA A 46 -0.65 -12.64 4.51
C ALA A 46 -1.76 -12.97 5.51
N TYR A 47 -2.99 -12.53 5.22
CA TYR A 47 -4.12 -12.82 6.11
C TYR A 47 -4.55 -14.29 6.10
N ALA A 48 -4.48 -14.97 4.96
CA ALA A 48 -4.69 -16.41 4.92
C ALA A 48 -3.70 -17.16 5.84
N LEU A 49 -2.41 -16.75 5.83
CA LEU A 49 -1.42 -17.33 6.73
C LEU A 49 -1.69 -16.97 8.20
N ILE A 50 -2.10 -15.73 8.52
CA ILE A 50 -2.48 -15.33 9.88
C ILE A 50 -3.58 -16.24 10.41
N TRP A 51 -4.62 -16.49 9.62
CA TRP A 51 -5.75 -17.33 10.03
C TRP A 51 -5.39 -18.81 10.11
N ILE A 52 -4.66 -19.35 9.14
CA ILE A 52 -4.24 -20.77 9.12
C ILE A 52 -3.30 -21.10 10.28
N LEU A 53 -2.39 -20.15 10.63
CA LEU A 53 -1.42 -20.35 11.71
C LEU A 53 -2.01 -20.03 13.11
N GLY A 54 -3.27 -19.60 13.18
CA GLY A 54 -3.91 -19.27 14.44
C GLY A 54 -3.45 -17.97 15.10
N PHE A 55 -2.87 -17.04 14.32
CA PHE A 55 -2.48 -15.71 14.79
C PHE A 55 -3.65 -14.71 14.81
N GLY A 56 -4.85 -15.15 14.51
CA GLY A 56 -6.10 -14.42 14.54
C GLY A 56 -7.21 -15.27 13.97
N GLY A 57 -8.45 -15.06 14.44
CA GLY A 57 -9.64 -15.76 13.94
C GLY A 57 -10.33 -15.04 12.78
N VAL A 58 -11.23 -15.74 12.08
CA VAL A 58 -12.11 -15.19 11.05
C VAL A 58 -13.42 -15.99 10.94
N PRO A 59 -14.57 -15.37 10.68
CA PRO A 59 -14.78 -13.93 10.55
C PRO A 59 -15.01 -13.25 11.91
N ASN A 60 -14.80 -11.93 11.96
CA ASN A 60 -15.20 -11.08 13.05
C ASN A 60 -16.68 -10.70 12.89
N GLU A 61 -17.54 -11.24 13.74
CA GLU A 61 -19.00 -11.06 13.66
C GLU A 61 -19.45 -9.60 13.91
N ASP A 62 -18.75 -8.83 14.77
CA ASP A 62 -19.05 -7.41 14.99
C ASP A 62 -18.80 -6.60 13.71
N THR A 63 -17.74 -6.92 12.98
CA THR A 63 -17.46 -6.30 11.67
C THR A 63 -18.55 -6.63 10.67
N LEU A 64 -19.00 -7.90 10.63
CA LEU A 64 -20.07 -8.30 9.72
C LEU A 64 -21.39 -7.61 10.06
N ALA A 65 -21.73 -7.51 11.34
CA ALA A 65 -22.94 -6.80 11.78
C ALA A 65 -22.88 -5.30 11.39
N GLY A 66 -21.71 -4.65 11.57
CA GLY A 66 -21.48 -3.28 11.12
C GLY A 66 -21.63 -3.12 9.61
N TRP A 67 -21.02 -3.98 8.82
CA TRP A 67 -21.14 -3.96 7.37
C TRP A 67 -22.55 -4.18 6.88
N ALA A 68 -23.30 -5.14 7.48
CA ALA A 68 -24.70 -5.40 7.15
C ALA A 68 -25.56 -4.16 7.38
N LYS A 69 -25.40 -3.52 8.54
CA LYS A 69 -26.12 -2.30 8.88
C LYS A 69 -25.82 -1.14 7.95
N ASP A 70 -24.52 -0.88 7.70
CA ASP A 70 -24.06 0.26 6.87
C ASP A 70 -24.49 0.11 5.42
N ALA A 71 -24.59 -1.13 4.92
CA ALA A 71 -25.00 -1.44 3.54
C ALA A 71 -26.51 -1.70 3.40
N GLY A 72 -27.29 -1.75 4.49
CA GLY A 72 -28.72 -2.14 4.47
C GLY A 72 -28.93 -3.59 4.03
N LEU A 73 -28.03 -4.49 4.45
CA LEU A 73 -28.00 -5.92 4.08
C LEU A 73 -28.22 -6.83 5.30
N GLU A 74 -28.96 -6.37 6.30
CA GLU A 74 -29.34 -7.16 7.47
C GLU A 74 -30.14 -8.41 7.03
N GLY A 75 -29.82 -9.55 7.59
CA GLY A 75 -30.44 -10.84 7.24
C GLY A 75 -29.80 -11.58 6.07
N VAL A 76 -28.78 -11.00 5.42
CA VAL A 76 -27.96 -11.71 4.43
C VAL A 76 -26.96 -12.63 5.15
N SER A 77 -26.68 -13.82 4.60
CA SER A 77 -25.70 -14.74 5.18
C SER A 77 -24.31 -14.13 5.25
N SER A 78 -23.53 -14.45 6.30
CA SER A 78 -22.17 -13.95 6.49
C SER A 78 -21.27 -14.16 5.26
N SER A 79 -21.33 -15.32 4.61
CA SER A 79 -20.55 -15.60 3.41
C SER A 79 -20.93 -14.71 2.23
N THR A 80 -22.23 -14.48 2.01
CA THR A 80 -22.72 -13.60 0.93
C THR A 80 -22.33 -12.15 1.22
N LEU A 81 -22.49 -11.70 2.47
CA LEU A 81 -22.10 -10.37 2.90
C LEU A 81 -20.61 -10.11 2.67
N ILE A 82 -19.74 -11.05 3.06
CA ILE A 82 -18.28 -10.96 2.84
C ILE A 82 -17.98 -10.78 1.34
N ILE A 83 -18.59 -11.60 0.46
CA ILE A 83 -18.39 -11.49 -0.98
C ILE A 83 -18.80 -10.10 -1.49
N ILE A 84 -19.99 -9.64 -1.11
CA ILE A 84 -20.50 -8.31 -1.52
C ILE A 84 -19.56 -7.21 -1.05
N MET A 85 -19.14 -7.23 0.22
CA MET A 85 -18.29 -6.20 0.80
C MET A 85 -16.87 -6.22 0.23
N VAL A 86 -16.29 -7.38 -0.02
CA VAL A 86 -14.99 -7.49 -0.69
C VAL A 86 -15.05 -6.91 -2.11
N LEU A 87 -16.11 -7.18 -2.88
CA LEU A 87 -16.30 -6.60 -4.21
C LEU A 87 -16.53 -5.09 -4.15
N LEU A 88 -17.38 -4.62 -3.24
CA LEU A 88 -17.70 -3.21 -3.08
C LEU A 88 -16.48 -2.40 -2.63
N LEU A 89 -15.81 -2.84 -1.57
CA LEU A 89 -14.62 -2.16 -1.05
C LEU A 89 -13.44 -2.30 -2.02
N GLY A 90 -13.24 -3.47 -2.61
CA GLY A 90 -12.18 -3.72 -3.59
C GLY A 90 -12.34 -2.93 -4.90
N THR A 91 -13.52 -2.41 -5.20
CA THR A 91 -13.78 -1.55 -6.36
C THR A 91 -14.04 -0.10 -5.96
N VAL A 92 -15.23 0.21 -5.44
CA VAL A 92 -15.63 1.57 -5.06
C VAL A 92 -14.74 2.12 -3.93
N GLY A 93 -14.41 1.28 -2.94
CA GLY A 93 -13.50 1.65 -1.86
C GLY A 93 -12.10 2.03 -2.39
N CYS A 94 -11.55 1.25 -3.33
CA CYS A 94 -10.27 1.57 -3.96
C CYS A 94 -10.33 2.87 -4.77
N ILE A 95 -11.40 3.10 -5.55
CA ILE A 95 -11.59 4.36 -6.29
C ILE A 95 -11.60 5.55 -5.33
N ARG A 96 -12.32 5.42 -4.21
CA ARG A 96 -12.36 6.45 -3.17
C ARG A 96 -11.00 6.66 -2.52
N ALA A 97 -10.26 5.59 -2.21
CA ALA A 97 -8.92 5.67 -1.63
C ALA A 97 -7.93 6.38 -2.56
N MET A 98 -8.06 6.23 -3.88
CA MET A 98 -7.20 6.93 -4.85
C MET A 98 -7.21 8.44 -4.66
N SER A 99 -8.32 9.05 -4.24
CA SER A 99 -8.41 10.50 -4.02
C SER A 99 -7.48 11.02 -2.90
N THR A 100 -7.14 10.17 -1.96
CA THR A 100 -6.24 10.49 -0.85
C THR A 100 -4.80 10.11 -1.17
N VAL A 101 -4.56 8.88 -1.64
CA VAL A 101 -3.21 8.40 -1.90
C VAL A 101 -2.54 9.09 -3.10
N VAL A 102 -3.31 9.62 -4.06
CA VAL A 102 -2.75 10.36 -5.20
C VAL A 102 -1.91 11.54 -4.77
N GLY A 103 -2.27 12.21 -3.67
CA GLY A 103 -1.48 13.31 -3.11
C GLY A 103 -0.07 12.87 -2.68
N GLU A 104 0.06 11.70 -2.08
CA GLU A 104 1.37 11.13 -1.76
C GLU A 104 2.13 10.70 -3.01
N GLU A 105 1.46 10.01 -3.93
CA GLU A 105 2.12 9.46 -5.12
C GLU A 105 2.59 10.54 -6.11
N ILE A 106 1.93 11.71 -6.15
CA ILE A 106 2.47 12.89 -6.87
C ILE A 106 3.86 13.27 -6.31
N GLY A 107 4.00 13.28 -4.98
CA GLY A 107 5.28 13.57 -4.33
C GLY A 107 6.30 12.47 -4.53
N TRP A 108 5.97 11.26 -4.11
CA TRP A 108 6.91 10.14 -4.08
C TRP A 108 7.23 9.60 -5.47
N ARG A 109 6.22 9.19 -6.26
CA ARG A 109 6.41 8.51 -7.56
C ARG A 109 6.28 9.44 -8.76
N GLY A 110 5.57 10.57 -8.58
CA GLY A 110 5.51 11.60 -9.61
C GLY A 110 6.79 12.43 -9.70
N PHE A 111 7.38 12.78 -8.54
CA PHE A 111 8.52 13.70 -8.48
C PHE A 111 9.79 13.05 -7.91
N PHE A 112 9.75 12.60 -6.64
CA PHE A 112 10.95 12.32 -5.86
C PHE A 112 11.82 11.19 -6.43
N ILE A 113 11.22 10.06 -6.82
CA ILE A 113 12.00 8.94 -7.39
C ILE A 113 12.66 9.30 -8.72
N TRP A 114 12.08 10.22 -9.50
CA TRP A 114 12.67 10.68 -10.76
C TRP A 114 13.88 11.59 -10.52
N GLU A 115 13.84 12.42 -9.47
CA GLU A 115 15.00 13.22 -9.08
C GLU A 115 16.12 12.32 -8.52
N LEU A 116 15.78 11.35 -7.68
CA LEU A 116 16.76 10.36 -7.19
C LEU A 116 17.38 9.53 -8.32
N ARG A 117 16.61 9.19 -9.36
CA ARG A 117 17.08 8.37 -10.48
C ARG A 117 18.19 9.04 -11.29
N LYS A 118 18.34 10.35 -11.20
CA LYS A 118 19.43 11.10 -11.84
C LYS A 118 20.79 10.82 -11.22
N VAL A 119 20.83 10.38 -9.97
CA VAL A 119 22.06 10.22 -9.17
C VAL A 119 22.22 8.83 -8.54
N LEU A 120 21.18 8.01 -8.54
CA LEU A 120 21.18 6.69 -7.92
C LEU A 120 20.70 5.60 -8.89
N PRO A 121 21.24 4.39 -8.80
CA PRO A 121 20.68 3.22 -9.46
C PRO A 121 19.33 2.84 -8.86
N PHE A 122 18.56 2.00 -9.55
CA PHE A 122 17.21 1.58 -9.13
C PHE A 122 17.13 1.16 -7.65
N GLY A 123 18.06 0.30 -7.21
CA GLY A 123 18.09 -0.16 -5.80
C GLY A 123 18.26 0.98 -4.80
N GLY A 124 19.13 1.96 -5.12
CA GLY A 124 19.32 3.16 -4.30
C GLY A 124 18.07 4.03 -4.27
N VAL A 125 17.40 4.22 -5.41
CA VAL A 125 16.12 4.96 -5.49
C VAL A 125 15.05 4.30 -4.61
N ALA A 126 14.89 2.98 -4.75
CA ALA A 126 13.89 2.22 -3.99
C ALA A 126 14.15 2.30 -2.48
N LEU A 127 15.39 2.09 -2.06
CA LEU A 127 15.79 2.13 -0.65
C LEU A 127 15.62 3.53 -0.04
N VAL A 128 16.20 4.55 -0.66
CA VAL A 128 16.18 5.92 -0.12
C VAL A 128 14.74 6.44 -0.07
N SER A 129 13.98 6.28 -1.15
CA SER A 129 12.58 6.75 -1.17
C SER A 129 11.69 5.98 -0.19
N GLY A 130 11.91 4.67 -0.02
CA GLY A 130 11.15 3.85 0.91
C GLY A 130 11.45 4.19 2.36
N VAL A 131 12.72 4.31 2.72
CA VAL A 131 13.14 4.67 4.09
C VAL A 131 12.62 6.06 4.48
N ILE A 132 12.78 7.06 3.61
CA ILE A 132 12.27 8.42 3.88
C ILE A 132 10.73 8.41 4.01
N TRP A 133 10.03 7.70 3.14
CA TRP A 133 8.57 7.58 3.19
C TRP A 133 8.11 6.84 4.45
N GLY A 134 8.80 5.77 4.88
CA GLY A 134 8.53 5.07 6.13
C GLY A 134 8.70 5.96 7.36
N PHE A 135 9.81 6.68 7.45
CA PHE A 135 10.04 7.64 8.55
C PHE A 135 9.08 8.83 8.54
N TRP A 136 8.59 9.25 7.39
CA TRP A 136 7.57 10.28 7.29
C TRP A 136 6.26 9.88 7.99
N HIS A 137 5.96 8.58 8.10
CA HIS A 137 4.81 8.06 8.83
C HIS A 137 5.02 7.89 10.34
N TRP A 138 6.23 8.15 10.87
CA TRP A 138 6.53 7.97 12.30
C TRP A 138 5.45 8.49 13.26
N PRO A 139 4.94 9.73 13.15
CA PRO A 139 3.95 10.21 14.11
C PRO A 139 2.66 9.36 14.11
N ILE A 140 2.29 8.84 12.94
CA ILE A 140 1.09 8.00 12.77
C ILE A 140 1.31 6.62 13.39
N VAL A 141 2.48 6.01 13.17
CA VAL A 141 2.82 4.70 13.75
C VAL A 141 2.84 4.75 15.28
N ILE A 142 3.43 5.79 15.86
CA ILE A 142 3.46 5.96 17.33
C ILE A 142 2.05 6.17 17.89
N TYR A 143 1.22 6.94 17.21
CA TYR A 143 -0.11 7.29 17.69
C TYR A 143 -1.12 6.13 17.58
N TYR A 144 -1.08 5.34 16.51
CA TYR A 144 -2.07 4.29 16.22
C TYR A 144 -1.55 2.86 16.42
N GLY A 145 -0.26 2.65 16.62
CA GLY A 145 0.36 1.33 16.60
C GLY A 145 -0.15 0.36 17.68
N GLY A 146 -0.28 0.83 18.93
CA GLY A 146 -0.82 0.05 20.05
C GLY A 146 0.05 -1.10 20.57
N GLY A 147 1.24 -1.32 20.01
CA GLY A 147 2.24 -2.31 20.45
C GLY A 147 3.59 -1.69 20.78
N ASP A 148 4.67 -2.50 20.76
CA ASP A 148 6.04 -1.98 20.93
C ASP A 148 6.40 -1.01 19.79
N PRO A 149 6.67 0.29 20.10
CA PRO A 149 6.87 1.30 19.05
C PRO A 149 8.10 1.05 18.18
N VAL A 150 9.16 0.45 18.74
CA VAL A 150 10.40 0.19 17.99
C VAL A 150 10.18 -0.94 16.99
N MET A 151 9.53 -2.01 17.44
CA MET A 151 9.18 -3.14 16.58
C MET A 151 8.23 -2.71 15.46
N GLN A 152 7.16 -1.99 15.80
CA GLN A 152 6.16 -1.55 14.82
C GLN A 152 6.73 -0.57 13.81
N MET A 153 7.57 0.38 14.26
CA MET A 153 8.26 1.29 13.36
C MET A 153 9.21 0.54 12.42
N THR A 154 9.96 -0.43 12.95
CA THR A 154 10.88 -1.23 12.14
C THR A 154 10.11 -2.03 11.08
N ALA A 155 9.06 -2.74 11.48
CA ALA A 155 8.20 -3.50 10.58
C ALA A 155 7.57 -2.60 9.50
N PHE A 156 7.06 -1.43 9.88
CA PHE A 156 6.47 -0.46 8.98
C PHE A 156 7.49 0.09 7.97
N VAL A 157 8.68 0.52 8.41
CA VAL A 157 9.74 1.01 7.50
C VAL A 157 10.17 -0.08 6.51
N VAL A 158 10.29 -1.34 6.96
CA VAL A 158 10.57 -2.49 6.09
C VAL A 158 9.47 -2.68 5.06
N MET A 159 8.20 -2.67 5.49
CA MET A 159 7.04 -2.78 4.61
C MET A 159 7.02 -1.67 3.56
N ILE A 160 7.12 -0.41 3.99
CA ILE A 160 7.09 0.75 3.09
C ILE A 160 8.26 0.73 2.11
N THR A 161 9.45 0.30 2.54
CA THR A 161 10.62 0.15 1.66
C THR A 161 10.39 -0.95 0.61
N ALA A 162 9.79 -2.07 1.02
CA ALA A 162 9.39 -3.13 0.11
C ALA A 162 8.34 -2.65 -0.91
N MET A 163 7.29 -1.98 -0.45
CA MET A 163 6.28 -1.36 -1.32
C MET A 163 6.91 -0.35 -2.27
N SER A 164 7.79 0.54 -1.77
CA SER A 164 8.52 1.53 -2.59
C SER A 164 9.29 0.87 -3.73
N THR A 165 9.93 -0.27 -3.47
CA THR A 165 10.66 -1.04 -4.49
C THR A 165 9.71 -1.51 -5.61
N ILE A 166 8.57 -2.10 -5.25
CA ILE A 166 7.60 -2.62 -6.21
C ILE A 166 6.95 -1.47 -7.00
N MET A 167 6.56 -0.41 -6.31
CA MET A 167 5.92 0.76 -6.91
C MET A 167 6.87 1.50 -7.84
N ALA A 168 8.15 1.68 -7.46
CA ALA A 168 9.17 2.28 -8.32
C ALA A 168 9.38 1.46 -9.61
N TYR A 169 9.41 0.12 -9.50
CA TYR A 169 9.48 -0.75 -10.67
C TYR A 169 8.34 -0.47 -11.66
N PHE A 170 7.10 -0.48 -11.20
CA PHE A 170 5.94 -0.23 -12.06
C PHE A 170 5.92 1.20 -12.61
N THR A 171 6.29 2.19 -11.81
CA THR A 171 6.36 3.61 -12.23
C THR A 171 7.36 3.80 -13.36
N PHE A 172 8.58 3.28 -13.23
CA PHE A 172 9.60 3.40 -14.29
C PHE A 172 9.24 2.59 -15.54
N LYS A 173 8.65 1.39 -15.40
CA LYS A 173 8.23 0.56 -16.55
C LYS A 173 7.06 1.12 -17.32
N SER A 174 6.22 1.90 -16.70
CA SER A 174 5.04 2.51 -17.32
C SER A 174 5.24 3.97 -17.69
N GLU A 175 6.29 4.62 -17.16
CA GLU A 175 6.48 6.08 -17.21
C GLU A 175 5.24 6.83 -16.71
N SER A 176 4.63 6.31 -15.62
CA SER A 176 3.35 6.76 -15.10
C SER A 176 3.31 6.64 -13.58
N LEU A 177 2.67 7.59 -12.90
CA LEU A 177 2.43 7.51 -11.46
C LEU A 177 1.22 6.62 -11.11
N TRP A 178 0.33 6.36 -12.08
CA TRP A 178 -0.96 5.68 -11.82
C TRP A 178 -0.83 4.24 -11.32
N PRO A 179 0.12 3.41 -11.79
CA PRO A 179 0.33 2.10 -11.18
C PRO A 179 0.63 2.17 -9.70
N ALA A 180 1.37 3.20 -9.24
CA ALA A 180 1.66 3.38 -7.83
C ALA A 180 0.42 3.83 -7.04
N VAL A 181 -0.40 4.73 -7.59
CA VAL A 181 -1.69 5.13 -7.00
C VAL A 181 -2.61 3.93 -6.82
N LEU A 182 -2.73 3.08 -7.85
CA LEU A 182 -3.56 1.87 -7.80
C LEU A 182 -3.02 0.84 -6.79
N PHE A 183 -1.72 0.64 -6.76
CA PHE A 183 -1.06 -0.24 -5.79
C PHE A 183 -1.33 0.23 -4.35
N HIS A 184 -1.07 1.50 -4.08
CA HIS A 184 -1.24 2.09 -2.75
C HIS A 184 -2.70 2.04 -2.29
N ALA A 185 -3.63 2.43 -3.15
CA ALA A 185 -5.07 2.36 -2.84
C ALA A 185 -5.52 0.92 -2.54
N ALA A 186 -5.08 -0.06 -3.35
CA ALA A 186 -5.42 -1.45 -3.11
C ALA A 186 -4.79 -1.98 -1.82
N HIS A 187 -3.53 -1.64 -1.53
CA HIS A 187 -2.89 -2.02 -0.27
C HIS A 187 -3.70 -1.55 0.94
N ASN A 188 -4.00 -0.25 1.01
CA ASN A 188 -4.73 0.34 2.14
C ASN A 188 -6.14 -0.27 2.29
N VAL A 189 -6.87 -0.44 1.17
CA VAL A 189 -8.23 -0.97 1.24
C VAL A 189 -8.25 -2.43 1.66
N TYR A 190 -7.42 -3.27 1.05
CA TYR A 190 -7.40 -4.69 1.37
C TYR A 190 -6.86 -4.95 2.78
N THR A 191 -5.88 -4.17 3.25
CA THR A 191 -5.36 -4.28 4.62
C THR A 191 -6.36 -3.72 5.63
N ASP A 192 -6.75 -2.44 5.52
CA ASP A 192 -7.40 -1.72 6.62
C ASP A 192 -8.92 -1.74 6.56
N LYS A 193 -9.50 -1.98 5.38
CA LYS A 193 -10.95 -1.94 5.20
C LYS A 193 -11.57 -3.32 5.01
N ILE A 194 -10.77 -4.33 4.63
CA ILE A 194 -11.26 -5.68 4.36
C ILE A 194 -10.70 -6.66 5.41
N PHE A 195 -9.42 -6.99 5.33
CA PHE A 195 -8.90 -8.14 6.08
C PHE A 195 -8.62 -7.84 7.56
N SER A 196 -8.08 -6.68 7.92
CA SER A 196 -7.85 -6.33 9.33
C SER A 196 -9.16 -6.25 10.13
N PRO A 197 -10.24 -5.63 9.64
CA PRO A 197 -11.54 -5.66 10.31
C PRO A 197 -12.16 -7.06 10.40
N LEU A 198 -12.02 -7.89 9.35
CA LEU A 198 -12.53 -9.27 9.35
C LEU A 198 -11.80 -10.19 10.33
N THR A 199 -10.63 -9.79 10.81
CA THR A 199 -9.81 -10.62 11.71
C THR A 199 -10.22 -10.39 13.16
N ILE A 200 -10.55 -11.48 13.87
CA ILE A 200 -10.73 -11.48 15.32
C ILE A 200 -9.36 -11.26 15.95
N LYS A 201 -9.24 -10.22 16.77
CA LYS A 201 -7.97 -9.81 17.38
C LYS A 201 -7.85 -10.38 18.79
N ASP A 202 -6.72 -11.00 19.07
CA ASP A 202 -6.26 -11.41 20.40
C ASP A 202 -4.90 -10.78 20.70
N GLU A 203 -4.27 -11.16 21.81
CA GLU A 203 -2.96 -10.62 22.23
C GLU A 203 -1.86 -10.87 21.18
N ASN A 204 -1.90 -12.00 20.47
CA ASN A 204 -0.91 -12.36 19.46
C ASN A 204 -1.17 -11.66 18.12
N THR A 205 -2.43 -11.35 17.82
CA THR A 205 -2.83 -10.77 16.54
C THR A 205 -2.16 -9.43 16.27
N THR A 206 -1.93 -8.62 17.30
CA THR A 206 -1.27 -7.30 17.18
C THR A 206 0.15 -7.41 16.63
N LEU A 207 0.87 -8.49 16.95
CA LEU A 207 2.22 -8.74 16.42
C LEU A 207 2.21 -9.10 14.93
N TRP A 208 1.16 -9.78 14.44
CA TRP A 208 1.15 -10.38 13.12
C TRP A 208 0.30 -9.65 12.10
N SER A 209 -0.79 -8.99 12.52
CA SER A 209 -1.79 -8.41 11.62
C SER A 209 -1.69 -6.89 11.49
N GLY A 210 -2.32 -6.35 10.43
CA GLY A 210 -2.35 -4.92 10.15
C GLY A 210 -1.05 -4.37 9.55
N GLU A 211 -1.05 -3.08 9.29
CA GLU A 211 0.11 -2.39 8.71
C GLU A 211 1.33 -2.35 9.65
N TYR A 212 1.09 -2.48 10.96
CA TYR A 212 2.14 -2.42 11.99
C TYR A 212 2.59 -3.81 12.46
N GLY A 213 1.99 -4.88 11.90
CA GLY A 213 2.36 -6.26 12.19
C GLY A 213 3.46 -6.79 11.27
N LEU A 214 3.89 -8.02 11.51
CA LEU A 214 5.04 -8.62 10.81
C LEU A 214 4.68 -9.34 9.50
N MET A 215 3.44 -9.83 9.34
CA MET A 215 3.13 -10.69 8.20
C MET A 215 3.15 -9.93 6.86
N ILE A 216 2.61 -8.71 6.83
CA ILE A 216 2.61 -7.90 5.61
C ILE A 216 4.03 -7.51 5.17
N PRO A 217 4.92 -6.97 6.04
CA PRO A 217 6.32 -6.71 5.65
C PRO A 217 7.06 -7.95 5.15
N ILE A 218 6.82 -9.13 5.72
CA ILE A 218 7.42 -10.38 5.24
C ILE A 218 6.97 -10.66 3.80
N MET A 219 5.66 -10.65 3.54
CA MET A 219 5.11 -10.95 2.21
C MET A 219 5.50 -9.89 1.17
N ALA A 220 5.43 -8.60 1.53
CA ALA A 220 5.87 -7.51 0.67
C ALA A 220 7.37 -7.57 0.38
N GLY A 221 8.20 -7.94 1.38
CA GLY A 221 9.64 -8.09 1.25
C GLY A 221 10.03 -9.19 0.26
N LEU A 222 9.38 -10.34 0.30
CA LEU A 222 9.60 -11.44 -0.65
C LEU A 222 9.31 -10.97 -2.09
N LEU A 223 8.20 -10.24 -2.30
CA LEU A 223 7.88 -9.69 -3.62
C LEU A 223 8.82 -8.55 -4.02
N ALA A 224 9.24 -7.71 -3.09
CA ALA A 224 10.22 -6.66 -3.36
C ALA A 224 11.56 -7.24 -3.87
N LEU A 225 12.03 -8.35 -3.28
CA LEU A 225 13.21 -9.08 -3.76
C LEU A 225 13.02 -9.60 -5.20
N TYR A 226 11.83 -10.12 -5.52
CA TYR A 226 11.51 -10.54 -6.90
C TYR A 226 11.57 -9.34 -7.86
N PHE A 227 10.91 -8.22 -7.56
CA PHE A 227 10.88 -7.06 -8.43
C PHE A 227 12.24 -6.35 -8.52
N TRP A 228 13.02 -6.34 -7.44
CA TRP A 228 14.39 -5.83 -7.45
C TRP A 228 15.30 -6.64 -8.38
N ARG A 229 15.26 -7.99 -8.27
CA ARG A 229 16.01 -8.88 -9.17
C ARG A 229 15.59 -8.69 -10.62
N ARG A 230 14.30 -8.56 -10.85
CA ARG A 230 13.74 -8.32 -12.17
C ARG A 230 14.17 -6.98 -12.75
N ALA A 231 14.12 -5.91 -11.97
CA ALA A 231 14.62 -4.60 -12.36
C ALA A 231 16.09 -4.67 -12.78
N LYS A 232 16.94 -5.34 -11.99
CA LYS A 232 18.35 -5.56 -12.31
C LYS A 232 18.55 -6.35 -13.61
N ALA A 233 17.78 -7.42 -13.84
CA ALA A 233 17.85 -8.22 -15.07
C ALA A 233 17.37 -7.44 -16.31
N GLU A 234 16.50 -6.44 -16.11
CA GLU A 234 15.98 -5.55 -17.16
C GLU A 234 16.85 -4.27 -17.35
N GLY A 235 18.02 -4.17 -16.68
CA GLY A 235 18.97 -3.07 -16.83
C GLY A 235 18.54 -1.75 -16.19
N MET A 236 17.65 -1.78 -15.18
CA MET A 236 17.14 -0.58 -14.51
C MET A 236 18.11 -0.01 -13.48
#